data_0143423d6d47a631c4853c9939e813ab
#
_entry.id   0143423d6d47a631c4853c9939e813ab
#
_cell.length_a   1.000
_cell.length_b   1.000
_cell.length_c   1.000
_cell.angle_alpha   90.00
_cell.angle_beta   90.00
_cell.angle_gamma   90.00
#
_symmetry.space_group_name_H-M   'P 1'
#
loop_
_entity.id
_entity.type
_entity.pdbx_description
1 polymer ?
#
loop_
_entity_poly.entity_id
_entity_poly.type
_entity_poly.pdbx_seq_one_letter_code
_entity_poly.pdbx_strand_id
1 'polypeptide(L)'
;IQFTGEVLNMHIDKLYDLDADPKKIIRIMVMLQDWEPGQFIMYGNQQFSKWRAGDIHTFDWPNIPHATANASNKPRPMLVITGVMSEATKSILAKPIKKRL
;
A
#
# COMPACT_ATOMS: atom_id res chain seq x y z
N ILE A 1 -1.46 1.27 11.82
CA ILE A 1 -2.80 1.89 11.94
C ILE A 1 -2.65 3.40 11.86
N GLN A 2 -3.43 4.02 11.00
CA GLN A 2 -3.52 5.46 10.95
C GLN A 2 -4.79 5.92 11.66
N PHE A 3 -4.62 6.68 12.75
CA PHE A 3 -5.74 7.18 13.52
C PHE A 3 -6.27 8.48 12.94
N THR A 4 -7.48 8.86 13.37
CA THR A 4 -8.10 10.12 12.96
C THR A 4 -7.17 11.31 13.22
N GLY A 5 -6.97 12.14 12.20
CA GLY A 5 -6.12 13.32 12.25
C GLY A 5 -4.67 13.08 11.87
N GLU A 6 -4.25 11.84 11.68
CA GLU A 6 -2.88 11.55 11.29
C GLU A 6 -2.68 11.73 9.79
N VAL A 7 -1.51 12.24 9.43
CA VAL A 7 -1.08 12.49 8.06
C VAL A 7 0.32 11.93 7.87
N LEU A 8 0.52 11.21 6.78
CA LEU A 8 1.85 10.82 6.32
C LEU A 8 2.15 11.58 5.04
N ASN A 9 3.15 12.43 5.08
CA ASN A 9 3.50 13.30 3.96
C ASN A 9 3.98 12.51 2.74
N MET A 10 3.89 13.12 1.57
CA MET A 10 4.37 12.54 0.33
C MET A 10 5.85 12.17 0.47
N HIS A 11 6.17 10.92 0.17
CA HIS A 11 7.55 10.41 0.27
C HIS A 11 7.73 9.21 -0.64
N ILE A 12 8.98 8.81 -0.84
CA ILE A 12 9.37 7.57 -1.50
C ILE A 12 10.00 6.67 -0.45
N ASP A 13 9.59 5.41 -0.42
CA ASP A 13 10.15 4.44 0.49
C ASP A 13 11.62 4.15 0.16
N LYS A 14 12.42 3.86 1.19
CA LYS A 14 13.81 3.46 1.05
C LYS A 14 14.01 2.13 1.77
N LEU A 15 13.91 1.03 1.02
CA LEU A 15 13.92 -0.33 1.57
C LEU A 15 15.17 -1.10 1.15
N TYR A 16 16.28 -0.39 0.94
CA TYR A 16 17.52 -0.98 0.42
C TYR A 16 18.20 -1.94 1.42
N ASP A 17 17.83 -1.87 2.69
CA ASP A 17 18.37 -2.76 3.71
C ASP A 17 17.96 -4.23 3.52
N LEU A 18 16.86 -4.47 2.79
CA LEU A 18 16.36 -5.83 2.55
C LEU A 18 17.06 -6.49 1.36
N ASP A 19 17.38 -5.73 0.33
CA ASP A 19 18.11 -6.19 -0.84
C ASP A 19 18.70 -4.96 -1.53
N ALA A 20 19.89 -5.11 -2.14
CA ALA A 20 20.54 -4.04 -2.89
C ALA A 20 19.79 -3.71 -4.18
N ASP A 21 19.02 -4.65 -4.73
CA ASP A 21 18.24 -4.45 -5.94
C ASP A 21 16.77 -4.18 -5.57
N PRO A 22 16.30 -2.93 -5.71
CA PRO A 22 14.90 -2.57 -5.38
C PRO A 22 13.87 -3.38 -6.16
N LYS A 23 14.22 -3.87 -7.35
CA LYS A 23 13.30 -4.65 -8.20
C LYS A 23 12.94 -6.01 -7.56
N LYS A 24 13.75 -6.49 -6.63
CA LYS A 24 13.52 -7.75 -5.94
C LYS A 24 12.67 -7.59 -4.69
N ILE A 25 12.41 -6.38 -4.25
CA ILE A 25 11.63 -6.10 -3.05
C ILE A 25 10.20 -5.78 -3.45
N ILE A 26 9.26 -6.47 -2.82
CA ILE A 26 7.84 -6.20 -3.02
C ILE A 26 7.18 -5.72 -1.72
N ARG A 27 6.24 -4.81 -1.87
CA ARG A 27 5.34 -4.40 -0.79
C ARG A 27 3.92 -4.75 -1.17
N ILE A 28 3.25 -5.47 -0.27
CA ILE A 28 1.85 -5.86 -0.44
C ILE A 28 1.06 -5.20 0.67
N MET A 29 0.02 -4.46 0.30
CA MET A 29 -0.88 -3.82 1.24
C MET A 29 -2.19 -4.60 1.30
N VAL A 30 -2.63 -4.91 2.52
CA VAL A 30 -3.91 -5.58 2.77
C VAL A 30 -4.76 -4.64 3.60
N MET A 31 -5.91 -4.25 3.04
CA MET A 31 -6.84 -3.40 3.75
C MET A 31 -7.63 -4.24 4.75
N LEU A 32 -7.64 -3.81 6.02
CA LEU A 32 -8.23 -4.62 7.10
C LEU A 32 -9.66 -4.20 7.46
N GLN A 33 -10.09 -3.03 6.99
CA GLN A 33 -11.46 -2.53 7.17
C GLN A 33 -11.89 -1.81 5.91
N ASP A 34 -13.21 -1.72 5.71
CA ASP A 34 -13.78 -0.99 4.59
C ASP A 34 -13.39 0.48 4.63
N TRP A 35 -13.26 1.06 3.45
CA TRP A 35 -12.97 2.48 3.29
C TRP A 35 -14.08 3.34 3.91
N GLU A 36 -13.66 4.44 4.55
CA GLU A 36 -14.56 5.46 5.07
C GLU A 36 -14.26 6.79 4.39
N PRO A 37 -15.28 7.61 4.08
CA PRO A 37 -15.05 8.97 3.57
C PRO A 37 -14.11 9.75 4.52
N GLY A 38 -13.15 10.44 3.93
CA GLY A 38 -12.11 11.16 4.67
C GLY A 38 -10.80 10.39 4.80
N GLN A 39 -10.76 9.13 4.39
CA GLN A 39 -9.52 8.37 4.34
C GLN A 39 -8.89 8.52 2.96
N PHE A 40 -7.64 8.98 2.91
CA PHE A 40 -6.93 9.29 1.68
C PHE A 40 -5.65 8.50 1.58
N ILE A 41 -5.47 7.83 0.45
CA ILE A 41 -4.19 7.23 0.05
C ILE A 41 -3.92 7.70 -1.38
N MET A 42 -2.77 8.35 -1.57
CA MET A 42 -2.33 8.84 -2.87
C MET A 42 -1.08 8.09 -3.31
N TYR A 43 -1.10 7.55 -4.51
CA TYR A 43 0.07 7.00 -5.19
C TYR A 43 0.35 7.86 -6.40
N GLY A 44 1.42 8.68 -6.33
CA GLY A 44 1.67 9.70 -7.33
C GLY A 44 0.51 10.70 -7.37
N ASN A 45 -0.14 10.81 -8.52
CA ASN A 45 -1.31 11.65 -8.71
C ASN A 45 -2.63 10.86 -8.72
N GLN A 46 -2.58 9.59 -8.30
CA GLN A 46 -3.72 8.70 -8.32
C GLN A 46 -4.21 8.42 -6.91
N GLN A 47 -5.49 8.63 -6.66
CA GLN A 47 -6.10 8.33 -5.37
C GLN A 47 -6.62 6.89 -5.36
N PHE A 48 -6.27 6.16 -4.29
CA PHE A 48 -6.83 4.85 -3.98
C PHE A 48 -7.90 5.03 -2.92
N SER A 49 -9.11 4.58 -3.20
CA SER A 49 -10.25 4.73 -2.29
C SER A 49 -11.30 3.64 -2.54
N LYS A 50 -12.36 3.65 -1.74
CA LYS A 50 -13.50 2.74 -1.88
C LYS A 50 -13.09 1.26 -1.80
N TRP A 51 -12.02 0.99 -1.07
CA TRP A 51 -11.60 -0.40 -0.84
C TRP A 51 -12.53 -1.10 0.13
N ARG A 52 -12.45 -2.42 0.14
CA ARG A 52 -13.12 -3.27 1.11
C ARG A 52 -12.09 -4.03 1.94
N ALA A 53 -12.51 -4.42 3.14
CA ALA A 53 -11.68 -5.28 3.98
C ALA A 53 -11.28 -6.53 3.20
N GLY A 54 -9.99 -6.86 3.24
CA GLY A 54 -9.41 -7.98 2.49
C GLY A 54 -8.88 -7.63 1.11
N ASP A 55 -9.14 -6.44 0.59
CA ASP A 55 -8.55 -6.00 -0.67
C ASP A 55 -7.04 -5.91 -0.55
N ILE A 56 -6.36 -6.39 -1.58
CA ILE A 56 -4.90 -6.44 -1.66
C ILE A 56 -4.45 -5.63 -2.86
N HIS A 57 -3.40 -4.82 -2.66
CA HIS A 57 -2.78 -4.12 -3.77
C HIS A 57 -1.28 -4.01 -3.59
N THR A 58 -0.60 -3.75 -4.68
CA THR A 58 0.83 -3.46 -4.73
C THR A 58 1.05 -2.19 -5.54
N PHE A 59 2.22 -1.59 -5.40
CA PHE A 59 2.60 -0.43 -6.20
C PHE A 59 4.11 -0.41 -6.43
N ASP A 60 4.53 0.38 -7.39
CA ASP A 60 5.95 0.56 -7.72
C ASP A 60 6.59 1.49 -6.68
N TRP A 61 6.86 0.93 -5.50
CA TRP A 61 7.30 1.70 -4.34
C TRP A 61 8.61 2.47 -4.54
N PRO A 62 9.61 1.98 -5.34
CA PRO A 62 10.86 2.74 -5.52
C PRO A 62 10.68 4.02 -6.35
N ASN A 63 9.65 4.08 -7.19
CA ASN A 63 9.50 5.15 -8.18
C ASN A 63 8.28 6.01 -7.95
N ILE A 64 7.27 5.52 -7.21
CA ILE A 64 6.02 6.25 -7.01
C ILE A 64 5.97 6.83 -5.59
N PRO A 65 6.01 8.17 -5.46
CA PRO A 65 5.81 8.80 -4.16
C PRO A 65 4.36 8.59 -3.71
N HIS A 66 4.17 8.49 -2.41
CA HIS A 66 2.84 8.27 -1.85
C HIS A 66 2.65 9.03 -0.54
N ALA A 67 1.38 9.27 -0.21
CA ALA A 67 0.98 10.00 0.98
C ALA A 67 -0.35 9.44 1.48
N THR A 68 -0.60 9.58 2.77
CA THR A 68 -1.86 9.17 3.37
C THR A 68 -2.34 10.20 4.38
N ALA A 69 -3.66 10.24 4.57
CA ALA A 69 -4.28 11.06 5.61
C ALA A 69 -5.56 10.38 6.06
N ASN A 70 -5.90 10.55 7.33
CA ASN A 70 -7.15 10.05 7.85
C ASN A 70 -7.93 11.21 8.49
N ALA A 71 -8.88 11.74 7.76
CA ALA A 71 -9.81 12.77 8.23
C ALA A 71 -11.19 12.17 8.57
N SER A 72 -11.30 10.84 8.62
CA SER A 72 -12.54 10.17 8.99
C SER A 72 -12.67 10.03 10.51
N ASN A 73 -13.80 9.52 10.96
CA ASN A 73 -14.06 9.26 12.37
C ASN A 73 -13.59 7.88 12.84
N LYS A 74 -12.95 7.10 11.95
CA LYS A 74 -12.54 5.74 12.26
C LYS A 74 -11.06 5.53 11.98
N PRO A 75 -10.36 4.69 12.75
CA PRO A 75 -9.00 4.34 12.42
C PRO A 75 -8.95 3.56 11.10
N ARG A 76 -7.83 3.67 10.41
CA ARG A 76 -7.59 2.96 9.14
C ARG A 76 -6.47 1.94 9.34
N PRO A 77 -6.80 0.70 9.69
CA PRO A 77 -5.80 -0.34 9.80
C PRO A 77 -5.45 -0.90 8.42
N MET A 78 -4.16 -1.15 8.20
CA MET A 78 -3.65 -1.74 6.98
C MET A 78 -2.47 -2.63 7.34
N LEU A 79 -2.43 -3.84 6.80
CA LEU A 79 -1.29 -4.72 6.95
C LEU A 79 -0.35 -4.48 5.76
N VAL A 80 0.92 -4.22 6.06
CA VAL A 80 1.95 -4.06 5.05
C VAL A 80 2.90 -5.24 5.15
N ILE A 81 3.01 -6.00 4.07
CA ILE A 81 3.94 -7.11 3.96
C ILE A 81 5.05 -6.70 3.03
N THR A 82 6.27 -6.67 3.52
CA THR A 82 7.45 -6.31 2.74
C THR A 82 8.41 -7.48 2.72
N GLY A 83 8.88 -7.84 1.55
CA GLY A 83 9.79 -8.98 1.42
C GLY A 83 10.48 -9.03 0.07
N VAL A 84 11.31 -10.05 -0.11
CA VAL A 84 12.02 -10.27 -1.36
C VAL A 84 11.14 -11.13 -2.28
N MET A 85 11.08 -10.74 -3.56
CA MET A 85 10.32 -11.46 -4.56
C MET A 85 10.83 -12.89 -4.72
N SER A 86 9.93 -13.86 -4.66
CA SER A 86 10.20 -15.28 -4.87
C SER A 86 9.33 -15.81 -6.01
N GLU A 87 9.61 -17.03 -6.46
CA GLU A 87 8.77 -17.68 -7.46
C GLU A 87 7.35 -17.90 -6.93
N ALA A 88 7.21 -18.24 -5.65
CA ALA A 88 5.91 -18.36 -5.03
C ALA A 88 5.13 -17.04 -5.05
N THR A 89 5.80 -15.93 -4.74
CA THR A 89 5.19 -14.59 -4.78
C THR A 89 4.78 -14.23 -6.19
N LYS A 90 5.63 -14.49 -7.20
CA LYS A 90 5.31 -14.26 -8.60
C LYS A 90 4.07 -15.03 -9.02
N SER A 91 3.97 -16.29 -8.60
CA SER A 91 2.82 -17.13 -8.89
C SER A 91 1.54 -16.57 -8.30
N ILE A 92 1.57 -16.08 -7.07
CA ILE A 92 0.44 -15.45 -6.42
C ILE A 92 0.02 -14.18 -7.16
N LEU A 93 0.98 -13.34 -7.53
CA LEU A 93 0.71 -12.07 -8.20
C LEU A 93 0.25 -12.26 -9.66
N ALA A 94 0.51 -13.41 -10.26
CA ALA A 94 0.02 -13.72 -11.60
C ALA A 94 -1.47 -14.07 -11.62
N LYS A 95 -2.08 -14.37 -10.46
CA LYS A 95 -3.51 -14.63 -10.36
C LYS A 95 -4.29 -13.33 -10.51
N PRO A 96 -5.57 -13.38 -10.92
CA PRO A 96 -6.38 -12.18 -11.03
C PRO A 96 -6.39 -11.40 -9.72
N ILE A 97 -6.10 -10.10 -9.82
CA ILE A 97 -6.07 -9.19 -8.68
C ILE A 97 -7.02 -8.03 -9.00
N LYS A 98 -7.83 -7.63 -8.02
CA LYS A 98 -8.81 -6.57 -8.23
C LYS A 98 -8.17 -5.23 -8.53
N LYS A 99 -7.03 -4.92 -7.89
CA LYS A 99 -6.34 -3.64 -8.08
C LYS A 99 -4.83 -3.85 -8.05
N ARG A 100 -4.17 -3.22 -9.01
CA ARG A 100 -2.71 -3.14 -9.07
C ARG A 100 -2.35 -1.71 -9.46
N LEU A 101 -1.54 -1.08 -8.65
CA LEU A 101 -1.14 0.32 -8.83
C LEU A 101 0.31 0.48 -9.25
#